data_c2ca19b7c1bdec9194c4721ddf6a7fa6
#
_entry.id   c2ca19b7c1bdec9194c4721ddf6a7fa6
#
_cell.length_a   1.000
_cell.length_b   1.000
_cell.length_c   1.000
_cell.angle_alpha   90.00
_cell.angle_beta   90.00
_cell.angle_gamma   90.00
#
_symmetry.space_group_name_H-M   'P 1'
#
loop_
_entity.id
_entity.type
_entity.pdbx_description
1 polymer ?
#
loop_
_entity_poly.entity_id
_entity_poly.type
_entity_poly.pdbx_seq_one_letter_code
_entity_poly.pdbx_strand_id
1 'polypeptide(L)'
;MRRHLLALLVCVLLCLMVLPSTASADSGPKPAVTITVVNALAGEYYLDLLVTDPGDHANIDPADYDPNLLQGLRDWEVDGWYPALAGGTSVPLFGDLRPGEDGTHRFTYYGLPRAFRIAVSGPDGAQATDEPFTRTVFYTHLTYDWETNSITRATSPAGFYGVQFLSTLVPTLLVEGGLLWLFG
;
A
#
# COMPACT_ATOMS: atom_id res chain seq x y z
N MET A 1 31.03 25.91 -33.45
CA MET A 1 30.45 24.70 -34.06
C MET A 1 30.41 23.51 -33.11
N ARG A 2 31.48 23.05 -32.45
CA ARG A 2 31.47 21.88 -31.52
C ARG A 2 30.51 22.03 -30.33
N ARG A 3 30.43 23.23 -29.71
CA ARG A 3 29.52 23.47 -28.55
C ARG A 3 28.05 23.39 -28.93
N HIS A 4 27.65 23.89 -30.09
CA HIS A 4 26.25 23.80 -30.58
C HIS A 4 25.86 22.37 -30.95
N LEU A 5 26.81 21.60 -31.50
CA LEU A 5 26.58 20.18 -31.78
C LEU A 5 26.40 19.35 -30.53
N LEU A 6 27.20 19.64 -29.50
CA LEU A 6 27.09 18.97 -28.17
C LEU A 6 25.76 19.33 -27.49
N ALA A 7 25.36 20.61 -27.54
CA ALA A 7 24.11 21.06 -27.00
C ALA A 7 22.89 20.39 -27.69
N LEU A 8 22.94 20.30 -29.03
CA LEU A 8 21.91 19.60 -29.80
C LEU A 8 21.81 18.13 -29.43
N LEU A 9 22.95 17.47 -29.25
CA LEU A 9 23.03 16.05 -28.86
C LEU A 9 22.44 15.83 -27.44
N VAL A 10 22.74 16.72 -26.50
CA VAL A 10 22.20 16.67 -25.14
C VAL A 10 20.69 16.91 -25.15
N CYS A 11 20.18 17.89 -25.91
CA CYS A 11 18.75 18.13 -26.07
C CYS A 11 18.02 16.92 -26.67
N VAL A 12 18.59 16.30 -27.71
CA VAL A 12 18.01 15.10 -28.31
C VAL A 12 17.98 13.94 -27.33
N LEU A 13 19.06 13.71 -26.56
CA LEU A 13 19.12 12.69 -25.52
C LEU A 13 18.09 12.95 -24.40
N LEU A 14 17.94 14.19 -23.95
CA LEU A 14 16.93 14.57 -22.96
C LEU A 14 15.51 14.37 -23.50
N CYS A 15 15.23 14.75 -24.76
CA CYS A 15 13.95 14.49 -25.40
C CYS A 15 13.65 12.99 -25.54
N LEU A 16 14.65 12.16 -25.83
CA LEU A 16 14.48 10.71 -25.90
C LEU A 16 14.18 10.07 -24.52
N MET A 17 14.69 10.65 -23.43
CA MET A 17 14.38 10.20 -22.05
C MET A 17 12.97 10.59 -21.60
N VAL A 18 12.35 11.59 -22.22
CA VAL A 18 10.98 12.07 -21.92
C VAL A 18 9.93 11.39 -22.80
N LEU A 19 10.34 10.55 -23.77
CA LEU A 19 9.36 9.79 -24.54
C LEU A 19 8.53 8.93 -23.59
N PRO A 20 7.19 9.10 -23.55
CA PRO A 20 6.34 8.35 -22.66
C PRO A 20 6.45 6.87 -22.99
N SER A 21 6.99 6.08 -22.07
CA SER A 21 6.69 4.65 -22.04
C SER A 21 5.17 4.52 -22.05
N THR A 22 4.61 3.73 -22.93
CA THR A 22 3.18 3.47 -23.14
C THR A 22 2.34 3.79 -21.91
N ALA A 23 1.67 4.95 -21.91
CA ALA A 23 0.79 5.35 -20.83
C ALA A 23 -0.43 4.42 -20.84
N SER A 24 -0.46 3.46 -19.95
CA SER A 24 -1.69 2.75 -19.62
C SER A 24 -2.63 3.73 -18.91
N ALA A 25 -3.89 3.80 -19.34
CA ALA A 25 -4.87 4.74 -18.79
C ALA A 25 -5.13 4.56 -17.27
N ASP A 26 -4.66 3.46 -16.67
CA ASP A 26 -4.73 3.15 -15.24
C ASP A 26 -3.37 3.18 -14.53
N SER A 27 -2.40 3.92 -15.07
CA SER A 27 -1.01 3.96 -14.60
C SER A 27 -0.75 4.88 -13.41
N GLY A 28 -1.76 5.58 -12.88
CA GLY A 28 -1.62 6.40 -11.67
C GLY A 28 -1.25 5.55 -10.45
N PRO A 29 -0.45 6.09 -9.52
CA PRO A 29 -0.11 5.37 -8.30
C PRO A 29 -1.38 5.04 -7.52
N LYS A 30 -1.52 3.80 -7.04
CA LYS A 30 -2.64 3.36 -6.20
C LYS A 30 -2.22 3.41 -4.74
N PRO A 31 -3.12 3.78 -3.81
CA PRO A 31 -2.81 3.71 -2.39
C PRO A 31 -2.50 2.27 -1.98
N ALA A 32 -1.59 2.09 -1.04
CA ALA A 32 -1.25 0.78 -0.52
C ALA A 32 -0.96 0.81 0.98
N VAL A 33 -1.35 -0.25 1.66
CA VAL A 33 -0.96 -0.58 3.03
C VAL A 33 -0.24 -1.91 2.99
N THR A 34 0.95 -1.97 3.59
CA THR A 34 1.70 -3.19 3.83
C THR A 34 1.77 -3.41 5.33
N ILE A 35 1.37 -4.59 5.79
CA ILE A 35 1.31 -4.95 7.20
C ILE A 35 2.24 -6.13 7.45
N THR A 36 3.24 -5.94 8.31
CA THR A 36 4.06 -7.02 8.85
C THR A 36 3.45 -7.47 10.17
N VAL A 37 3.16 -8.76 10.30
CA VAL A 37 2.67 -9.34 11.56
C VAL A 37 3.87 -9.85 12.35
N VAL A 38 3.96 -9.45 13.61
CA VAL A 38 4.97 -9.95 14.56
C VAL A 38 4.27 -10.68 15.71
N ASN A 39 5.01 -11.57 16.38
CA ASN A 39 4.50 -12.41 17.47
C ASN A 39 3.25 -13.22 17.07
N ALA A 40 3.13 -13.57 15.77
CA ALA A 40 2.04 -14.41 15.30
C ALA A 40 2.15 -15.81 15.90
N LEU A 41 1.00 -16.41 16.18
CA LEU A 41 0.93 -17.81 16.60
C LEU A 41 1.40 -18.75 15.48
N ALA A 42 1.90 -19.91 15.87
CA ALA A 42 2.27 -20.93 14.90
C ALA A 42 1.04 -21.50 14.19
N GLY A 43 1.08 -21.55 12.87
CA GLY A 43 0.00 -22.07 12.03
C GLY A 43 -0.47 -21.10 10.97
N GLU A 44 -1.45 -21.53 10.18
CA GLU A 44 -2.12 -20.68 9.20
C GLU A 44 -2.99 -19.66 9.91
N TYR A 45 -2.93 -18.41 9.46
CA TYR A 45 -3.80 -17.34 9.94
C TYR A 45 -4.19 -16.43 8.78
N TYR A 46 -5.28 -15.71 8.94
CA TYR A 46 -5.78 -14.71 8.01
C TYR A 46 -5.79 -13.33 8.67
N LEU A 47 -5.53 -12.31 7.86
CA LEU A 47 -5.63 -10.92 8.27
C LEU A 47 -6.48 -10.14 7.25
N ASP A 48 -7.44 -9.38 7.77
CA ASP A 48 -8.29 -8.49 6.97
C ASP A 48 -8.34 -7.09 7.57
N LEU A 49 -8.77 -6.13 6.78
CA LEU A 49 -9.09 -4.78 7.22
C LEU A 49 -10.58 -4.70 7.58
N LEU A 50 -10.91 -4.14 8.73
CA LEU A 50 -12.27 -3.76 9.03
C LEU A 50 -12.52 -2.34 8.55
N VAL A 51 -13.63 -2.13 7.83
CA VAL A 51 -14.04 -0.88 7.20
C VAL A 51 -15.44 -0.47 7.65
N THR A 52 -15.78 0.80 7.50
CA THR A 52 -17.12 1.32 7.84
C THR A 52 -18.02 1.50 6.64
N ASP A 53 -17.53 1.25 5.44
CA ASP A 53 -18.28 1.36 4.19
C ASP A 53 -18.25 0.01 3.45
N PRO A 54 -19.13 -0.93 3.83
CA PRO A 54 -19.26 -2.22 3.16
C PRO A 54 -19.88 -2.04 1.77
N GLY A 55 -19.73 -3.04 0.92
CA GLY A 55 -20.35 -3.06 -0.42
C GLY A 55 -20.46 -4.48 -0.95
N ASP A 56 -21.00 -4.58 -2.15
CA ASP A 56 -21.32 -5.86 -2.82
C ASP A 56 -20.18 -6.34 -3.74
N HIS A 57 -19.08 -5.56 -3.85
CA HIS A 57 -17.94 -6.00 -4.64
C HIS A 57 -17.20 -7.10 -3.90
N ALA A 58 -17.24 -8.33 -4.46
CA ALA A 58 -16.47 -9.46 -3.94
C ALA A 58 -14.98 -9.27 -4.27
N ASN A 59 -14.14 -9.19 -3.25
CA ASN A 59 -12.70 -8.98 -3.40
C ASN A 59 -11.90 -10.29 -3.43
N ILE A 60 -12.50 -11.40 -2.95
CA ILE A 60 -11.92 -12.76 -2.92
C ILE A 60 -12.95 -13.80 -3.31
N ASP A 61 -12.49 -15.00 -3.72
CA ASP A 61 -13.33 -16.19 -3.78
C ASP A 61 -13.25 -16.93 -2.44
N PRO A 62 -14.35 -17.05 -1.67
CA PRO A 62 -14.34 -17.75 -0.39
C PRO A 62 -13.93 -19.22 -0.48
N ALA A 63 -14.08 -19.85 -1.66
CA ALA A 63 -13.72 -21.26 -1.86
C ALA A 63 -12.20 -21.52 -1.77
N ASP A 64 -11.39 -20.48 -1.92
CA ASP A 64 -9.93 -20.58 -1.84
C ASP A 64 -9.38 -20.58 -0.41
N TYR A 65 -10.25 -20.38 0.60
CA TYR A 65 -9.85 -20.15 2.00
C TYR A 65 -10.43 -21.18 2.96
N ASP A 66 -9.76 -21.40 4.10
CA ASP A 66 -10.32 -22.19 5.19
C ASP A 66 -11.60 -21.54 5.74
N PRO A 67 -12.74 -22.27 5.75
CA PRO A 67 -14.02 -21.69 6.14
C PRO A 67 -14.08 -21.24 7.61
N ASN A 68 -13.33 -21.90 8.52
CA ASN A 68 -13.35 -21.55 9.94
C ASN A 68 -12.58 -20.24 10.17
N LEU A 69 -11.39 -20.10 9.57
CA LEU A 69 -10.59 -18.88 9.66
C LEU A 69 -11.32 -17.70 9.00
N LEU A 70 -11.97 -17.97 7.86
CA LEU A 70 -12.75 -16.95 7.16
C LEU A 70 -13.98 -16.52 7.99
N GLN A 71 -14.65 -17.46 8.65
CA GLN A 71 -15.76 -17.15 9.54
C GLN A 71 -15.30 -16.31 10.74
N GLY A 72 -14.15 -16.61 11.33
CA GLY A 72 -13.58 -15.82 12.42
C GLY A 72 -13.34 -14.35 12.04
N LEU A 73 -13.02 -14.05 10.77
CA LEU A 73 -12.96 -12.67 10.28
C LEU A 73 -14.36 -12.05 10.12
N ARG A 74 -15.33 -12.81 9.58
CA ARG A 74 -16.70 -12.35 9.36
C ARG A 74 -17.46 -12.06 10.64
N ASP A 75 -17.13 -12.74 11.73
CA ASP A 75 -17.72 -12.50 13.06
C ASP A 75 -17.42 -11.10 13.60
N TRP A 76 -16.48 -10.35 12.97
CA TRP A 76 -16.21 -8.94 13.26
C TRP A 76 -17.14 -7.96 12.53
N GLU A 77 -18.22 -8.41 11.92
CA GLU A 77 -19.31 -7.54 11.45
C GLU A 77 -20.11 -7.02 12.63
N VAL A 78 -19.52 -6.08 13.39
CA VAL A 78 -20.06 -5.52 14.63
C VAL A 78 -19.85 -4.01 14.70
N ASP A 79 -20.74 -3.29 15.33
CA ASP A 79 -20.63 -1.86 15.62
C ASP A 79 -20.34 -0.98 14.39
N GLY A 80 -20.86 -1.39 13.21
CA GLY A 80 -20.67 -0.68 11.96
C GLY A 80 -19.30 -0.88 11.32
N TRP A 81 -18.53 -1.87 11.76
CA TRP A 81 -17.31 -2.33 11.11
C TRP A 81 -17.57 -3.63 10.36
N TYR A 82 -16.92 -3.79 9.19
CA TYR A 82 -17.11 -4.91 8.27
C TYR A 82 -15.79 -5.38 7.70
N PRO A 83 -15.53 -6.69 7.56
CA PRO A 83 -14.32 -7.19 6.93
C PRO A 83 -14.30 -6.85 5.44
N ALA A 84 -13.22 -6.24 4.97
CA ALA A 84 -13.15 -5.65 3.64
C ALA A 84 -12.96 -6.70 2.52
N LEU A 85 -12.04 -7.66 2.70
CA LEU A 85 -11.83 -8.73 1.71
C LEU A 85 -12.88 -9.82 1.88
N ALA A 86 -13.12 -10.26 3.11
CA ALA A 86 -14.03 -11.36 3.38
C ALA A 86 -15.51 -11.00 3.24
N GLY A 87 -15.86 -9.73 3.44
CA GLY A 87 -17.24 -9.23 3.39
C GLY A 87 -17.59 -8.47 2.12
N GLY A 88 -16.61 -7.86 1.46
CA GLY A 88 -16.81 -7.03 0.27
C GLY A 88 -16.73 -5.52 0.53
N THR A 89 -16.50 -4.76 -0.53
CA THR A 89 -16.36 -3.30 -0.50
C THR A 89 -17.20 -2.64 -1.59
N SER A 90 -17.43 -1.31 -1.48
CA SER A 90 -18.16 -0.54 -2.49
C SER A 90 -17.37 -0.38 -3.80
N VAL A 91 -16.04 -0.44 -3.75
CA VAL A 91 -15.13 -0.41 -4.90
C VAL A 91 -14.02 -1.45 -4.70
N PRO A 92 -13.39 -1.92 -5.79
CA PRO A 92 -12.39 -2.97 -5.70
C PRO A 92 -11.27 -2.69 -4.70
N LEU A 93 -10.96 -3.68 -3.86
CA LEU A 93 -9.80 -3.75 -2.99
C LEU A 93 -9.00 -5.00 -3.35
N PHE A 94 -7.72 -4.85 -3.67
CA PHE A 94 -6.83 -5.96 -3.96
C PHE A 94 -5.97 -6.29 -2.75
N GLY A 95 -5.85 -7.56 -2.47
CA GLY A 95 -5.08 -8.11 -1.36
C GLY A 95 -5.33 -9.61 -1.22
N ASP A 96 -4.72 -10.19 -0.22
CA ASP A 96 -4.94 -11.58 0.17
C ASP A 96 -5.09 -11.64 1.69
N LEU A 97 -5.92 -12.54 2.18
CA LEU A 97 -6.05 -12.81 3.61
C LEU A 97 -4.81 -13.51 4.17
N ARG A 98 -4.07 -14.25 3.31
CA ARG A 98 -2.80 -14.88 3.65
C ARG A 98 -1.64 -13.91 3.50
N PRO A 99 -0.56 -14.05 4.28
CA PRO A 99 0.67 -13.31 4.02
C PRO A 99 1.28 -13.72 2.67
N GLY A 100 1.89 -12.76 1.98
CA GLY A 100 2.69 -13.02 0.79
C GLY A 100 3.98 -13.81 1.09
N GLU A 101 4.75 -14.12 0.06
CA GLU A 101 6.04 -14.85 0.19
C GLU A 101 7.04 -14.13 1.09
N ASP A 102 6.94 -12.82 1.22
CA ASP A 102 7.77 -11.98 2.10
C ASP A 102 7.24 -11.91 3.55
N GLY A 103 6.18 -12.63 3.87
CA GLY A 103 5.55 -12.64 5.19
C GLY A 103 4.71 -11.38 5.49
N THR A 104 4.41 -10.55 4.49
CA THR A 104 3.60 -9.35 4.67
C THR A 104 2.22 -9.49 4.03
N HIS A 105 1.23 -8.78 4.59
CA HIS A 105 -0.08 -8.58 3.97
C HIS A 105 -0.08 -7.25 3.23
N ARG A 106 -0.52 -7.25 1.97
CA ARG A 106 -0.58 -6.03 1.16
C ARG A 106 -1.98 -5.79 0.63
N PHE A 107 -2.53 -4.63 0.98
CA PHE A 107 -3.82 -4.15 0.49
C PHE A 107 -3.61 -2.93 -0.39
N THR A 108 -4.28 -2.88 -1.53
CA THR A 108 -4.08 -1.81 -2.50
C THR A 108 -5.35 -1.54 -3.31
N TYR A 109 -5.33 -0.46 -4.10
CA TYR A 109 -6.38 -0.02 -4.99
C TYR A 109 -7.37 0.96 -4.35
N TYR A 110 -8.41 1.35 -5.10
CA TYR A 110 -9.32 2.43 -4.71
C TYR A 110 -10.23 2.09 -3.53
N GLY A 111 -10.52 0.80 -3.30
CA GLY A 111 -11.25 0.31 -2.13
C GLY A 111 -10.47 0.37 -0.82
N LEU A 112 -9.17 0.76 -0.86
CA LEU A 112 -8.37 0.86 0.35
C LEU A 112 -8.84 2.04 1.22
N PRO A 113 -9.39 1.80 2.42
CA PRO A 113 -9.99 2.83 3.25
C PRO A 113 -8.94 3.79 3.81
N ARG A 114 -9.38 5.00 4.17
CA ARG A 114 -8.55 5.96 4.88
C ARG A 114 -8.37 5.58 6.35
N ALA A 115 -9.44 5.10 6.97
CA ALA A 115 -9.43 4.60 8.35
C ALA A 115 -9.88 3.14 8.37
N PHE A 116 -9.22 2.31 9.14
CA PHE A 116 -9.51 0.88 9.25
C PHE A 116 -9.02 0.34 10.60
N ARG A 117 -9.59 -0.77 11.02
CA ARG A 117 -9.07 -1.64 12.08
C ARG A 117 -8.43 -2.85 11.41
N ILE A 118 -7.59 -3.58 12.12
CA ILE A 118 -7.05 -4.87 11.67
C ILE A 118 -7.77 -5.96 12.43
N ALA A 119 -8.28 -6.95 11.70
CA ALA A 119 -8.78 -8.20 12.26
C ALA A 119 -7.87 -9.35 11.83
N VAL A 120 -7.61 -10.27 12.72
CA VAL A 120 -6.87 -11.51 12.46
C VAL A 120 -7.67 -12.70 12.96
N SER A 121 -7.56 -13.81 12.23
CA SER A 121 -8.17 -15.10 12.60
C SER A 121 -7.12 -16.20 12.49
N GLY A 122 -6.93 -16.95 13.53
CA GLY A 122 -5.92 -18.02 13.61
C GLY A 122 -6.41 -19.22 14.43
N PRO A 123 -5.53 -20.20 14.67
CA PRO A 123 -5.91 -21.46 15.36
C PRO A 123 -6.54 -21.27 16.74
N ASP A 124 -6.14 -20.22 17.47
CA ASP A 124 -6.61 -19.96 18.82
C ASP A 124 -7.76 -18.95 18.88
N GLY A 125 -8.34 -18.61 17.74
CA GLY A 125 -9.48 -17.71 17.61
C GLY A 125 -9.19 -16.47 16.78
N ALA A 126 -10.11 -15.50 16.86
CA ALA A 126 -10.02 -14.25 16.14
C ALA A 126 -9.95 -13.06 17.11
N GLN A 127 -9.25 -12.00 16.68
CA GLN A 127 -9.18 -10.74 17.40
C GLN A 127 -9.11 -9.56 16.44
N ALA A 128 -9.48 -8.38 16.92
CA ALA A 128 -9.36 -7.15 16.15
C ALA A 128 -8.86 -6.01 17.03
N THR A 129 -8.19 -5.04 16.39
CA THR A 129 -7.70 -3.85 17.13
C THR A 129 -8.88 -3.01 17.64
N ASP A 130 -8.75 -2.45 18.84
CA ASP A 130 -9.81 -1.64 19.45
C ASP A 130 -9.95 -0.29 18.75
N GLU A 131 -8.83 0.36 18.45
CA GLU A 131 -8.80 1.68 17.84
C GLU A 131 -8.54 1.62 16.33
N PRO A 132 -9.21 2.47 15.55
CA PRO A 132 -8.97 2.56 14.13
C PRO A 132 -7.65 3.26 13.81
N PHE A 133 -6.89 2.70 12.89
CA PHE A 133 -5.73 3.35 12.30
C PHE A 133 -6.16 4.28 11.15
N THR A 134 -5.64 5.52 11.12
CA THR A 134 -5.88 6.47 10.03
C THR A 134 -4.63 6.66 9.19
N ARG A 135 -4.73 6.34 7.88
CA ARG A 135 -3.67 6.61 6.91
C ARG A 135 -3.52 8.12 6.67
N THR A 136 -2.28 8.58 6.66
CA THR A 136 -1.92 9.98 6.36
C THR A 136 -0.99 10.09 5.15
N VAL A 137 -0.53 8.94 4.62
CA VAL A 137 0.34 8.84 3.44
C VAL A 137 -0.21 7.82 2.45
N PHE A 138 0.22 7.93 1.21
CA PHE A 138 -0.26 7.09 0.11
C PHE A 138 0.22 5.65 0.25
N TYR A 139 1.48 5.46 0.61
CA TYR A 139 2.08 4.16 0.92
C TYR A 139 2.33 4.09 2.42
N THR A 140 1.65 3.17 3.08
CA THR A 140 1.69 3.02 4.54
C THR A 140 2.28 1.67 4.89
N HIS A 141 3.30 1.67 5.74
CA HIS A 141 3.90 0.46 6.28
C HIS A 141 3.59 0.38 7.78
N LEU A 142 3.00 -0.74 8.19
CA LEU A 142 2.56 -0.99 9.55
C LEU A 142 3.20 -2.26 10.07
N THR A 143 3.37 -2.31 11.38
CA THR A 143 3.60 -3.54 12.12
C THR A 143 2.39 -3.78 13.02
N TYR A 144 1.78 -4.94 12.87
CA TYR A 144 0.75 -5.44 13.76
C TYR A 144 1.38 -6.45 14.71
N ASP A 145 1.26 -6.21 16.00
CA ASP A 145 1.72 -7.12 17.04
C ASP A 145 0.55 -7.97 17.52
N TRP A 146 0.65 -9.28 17.28
CA TRP A 146 -0.42 -10.23 17.61
C TRP A 146 -0.63 -10.35 19.12
N GLU A 147 0.46 -10.37 19.91
CA GLU A 147 0.39 -10.56 21.35
C GLU A 147 -0.27 -9.37 22.08
N THR A 148 0.06 -8.16 21.64
CA THR A 148 -0.45 -6.92 22.25
C THR A 148 -1.68 -6.37 21.54
N ASN A 149 -2.11 -6.97 20.43
CA ASN A 149 -3.21 -6.53 19.57
C ASN A 149 -3.09 -5.05 19.17
N SER A 150 -1.89 -4.61 18.80
CA SER A 150 -1.59 -3.20 18.56
C SER A 150 -0.95 -2.94 17.20
N ILE A 151 -1.16 -1.72 16.69
CA ILE A 151 -0.60 -1.27 15.42
C ILE A 151 0.45 -0.21 15.68
N THR A 152 1.63 -0.35 15.05
CA THR A 152 2.67 0.66 15.02
C THR A 152 3.04 1.02 13.58
N ARG A 153 3.46 2.28 13.35
CA ARG A 153 3.97 2.69 12.05
C ARG A 153 5.42 2.30 11.90
N ALA A 154 5.74 1.57 10.82
CA ALA A 154 7.13 1.22 10.51
C ALA A 154 7.95 2.43 10.00
N THR A 155 7.30 3.41 9.36
CA THR A 155 7.99 4.59 8.79
C THR A 155 7.21 5.86 9.10
N SER A 156 7.92 6.92 9.51
CA SER A 156 7.29 8.23 9.72
C SER A 156 6.87 8.86 8.37
N PRO A 157 5.72 9.55 8.30
CA PRO A 157 5.30 10.28 7.11
C PRO A 157 6.34 11.29 6.62
N ALA A 158 7.00 12.01 7.54
CA ALA A 158 8.03 12.98 7.23
C ALA A 158 9.26 12.34 6.56
N GLY A 159 9.69 11.15 7.03
CA GLY A 159 10.79 10.41 6.42
C GLY A 159 10.47 9.99 5.00
N PHE A 160 9.27 9.45 4.77
CA PHE A 160 8.82 9.02 3.44
C PHE A 160 8.80 10.19 2.44
N TYR A 161 8.14 11.30 2.78
CA TYR A 161 8.07 12.47 1.90
C TYR A 161 9.42 13.17 1.75
N GLY A 162 10.26 13.18 2.77
CA GLY A 162 11.62 13.74 2.71
C GLY A 162 12.49 13.01 1.70
N VAL A 163 12.49 11.67 1.71
CA VAL A 163 13.24 10.88 0.73
C VAL A 163 12.69 11.09 -0.68
N GLN A 164 11.38 11.05 -0.87
CA GLN A 164 10.75 11.29 -2.16
C GLN A 164 11.08 12.69 -2.71
N PHE A 165 11.00 13.72 -1.87
CA PHE A 165 11.36 15.09 -2.24
C PHE A 165 12.81 15.19 -2.68
N LEU A 166 13.75 14.66 -1.90
CA LEU A 166 15.18 14.70 -2.24
C LEU A 166 15.51 13.91 -3.49
N SER A 167 14.84 12.78 -3.73
CA SER A 167 15.05 11.96 -4.93
C SER A 167 14.61 12.64 -6.23
N THR A 168 13.73 13.62 -6.15
CA THR A 168 13.32 14.45 -7.30
C THR A 168 14.10 15.74 -7.37
N LEU A 169 14.31 16.42 -6.25
CA LEU A 169 15.00 17.71 -6.17
C LEU A 169 16.46 17.63 -6.64
N VAL A 170 17.22 16.64 -6.15
CA VAL A 170 18.65 16.51 -6.45
C VAL A 170 18.92 16.34 -7.96
N PRO A 171 18.27 15.39 -8.67
CA PRO A 171 18.44 15.27 -10.12
C PRO A 171 18.03 16.53 -10.87
N THR A 172 16.93 17.19 -10.46
CA THR A 172 16.46 18.44 -11.10
C THR A 172 17.52 19.53 -10.99
N LEU A 173 18.05 19.77 -9.80
CA LEU A 173 19.12 20.77 -9.59
C LEU A 173 20.40 20.46 -10.37
N LEU A 174 20.78 19.17 -10.47
CA LEU A 174 21.95 18.75 -11.24
C LEU A 174 21.75 19.02 -12.75
N VAL A 175 20.55 18.71 -13.28
CA VAL A 175 20.23 18.99 -14.68
C VAL A 175 20.19 20.49 -14.96
N GLU A 176 19.47 21.27 -14.14
CA GLU A 176 19.37 22.73 -14.29
C GLU A 176 20.72 23.40 -14.15
N GLY A 177 21.49 23.06 -13.10
CA GLY A 177 22.83 23.59 -12.91
C GLY A 177 23.79 23.23 -14.04
N GLY A 178 23.71 22.01 -14.55
CA GLY A 178 24.48 21.56 -15.72
C GLY A 178 24.13 22.35 -16.99
N LEU A 179 22.84 22.59 -17.22
CA LEU A 179 22.37 23.39 -18.36
C LEU A 179 22.84 24.86 -18.22
N LEU A 180 22.69 25.46 -17.04
CA LEU A 180 23.18 26.83 -16.81
C LEU A 180 24.68 26.93 -17.03
N TRP A 181 25.47 25.96 -16.56
CA TRP A 181 26.92 25.95 -16.81
C TRP A 181 27.28 25.77 -18.28
N LEU A 182 26.48 25.02 -19.03
CA LEU A 182 26.75 24.73 -20.46
C LEU A 182 26.37 25.89 -21.40
N PHE A 183 25.34 26.67 -21.04
CA PHE A 183 24.73 27.69 -21.89
C PHE A 183 24.89 29.14 -21.34
N GLY A 184 25.24 29.31 -20.07
CA GLY A 184 25.54 30.60 -19.47
C GLY A 184 27.01 30.99 -19.68
#